data_c999907b4e1d1cb4d6765df7e4359ab2
#
_entry.id   c999907b4e1d1cb4d6765df7e4359ab2
#
_cell.length_a   1.000
_cell.length_b   1.000
_cell.length_c   1.000
_cell.angle_alpha   90.00
_cell.angle_beta   90.00
_cell.angle_gamma   90.00
#
_symmetry.space_group_name_H-M   'P 1'
#
loop_
_entity.id
_entity.type
_entity.pdbx_description
1 polymer ?
#
loop_
_entity_poly.entity_id
_entity_poly.type
_entity_poly.pdbx_seq_one_letter_code
_entity_poly.pdbx_strand_id
1 'polypeptide(L)'
;MKQSTMQWETLLSTKRFGMEAYHKKDTEDRSEFQRDYDRLIFSSPFRRLQNKTQVFPLPGSVFVHNRLTHSLEVACVGRSLGTNIAHQLSILHQKSSNFLPEIGSIVSAACLAHDLGNPPFGHSGEKAIASFFSEGNGSFIKERLENETEWNDLIFFEGNANSLRLLTHQFKGRRYGGFAMTYSTLASIVKY
;
A
#
# COMPACT_ATOMS: atom_id res chain seq x y z
N MET A 1 -5.48 32.36 13.48
CA MET A 1 -5.42 30.88 13.41
C MET A 1 -3.96 30.47 13.60
N LYS A 2 -3.62 29.77 14.67
CA LYS A 2 -2.28 29.18 14.81
C LYS A 2 -2.13 28.11 13.72
N GLN A 3 -1.20 28.31 12.79
CA GLN A 3 -0.80 27.24 11.86
C GLN A 3 -0.29 26.07 12.73
N SER A 4 -1.00 24.97 12.72
CA SER A 4 -0.54 23.73 13.33
C SER A 4 0.62 23.24 12.48
N THR A 5 1.83 23.42 12.95
CA THR A 5 3.02 22.83 12.32
C THR A 5 2.96 21.32 12.49
N MET A 6 3.14 20.59 11.38
CA MET A 6 3.24 19.12 11.42
C MET A 6 4.43 18.72 12.30
N GLN A 7 4.21 17.70 13.14
CA GLN A 7 5.22 17.16 14.05
C GLN A 7 5.54 15.73 13.68
N TRP A 8 6.81 15.40 13.61
CA TRP A 8 7.28 14.06 13.24
C TRP A 8 6.71 12.97 14.15
N GLU A 9 6.58 13.24 15.44
CA GLU A 9 6.03 12.32 16.44
C GLU A 9 4.56 11.94 16.14
N THR A 10 3.82 12.84 15.51
CA THR A 10 2.43 12.60 15.09
C THR A 10 2.38 11.87 13.74
N LEU A 11 3.26 12.24 12.81
CA LEU A 11 3.31 11.63 11.47
C LEU A 11 3.80 10.18 11.52
N LEU A 12 4.75 9.87 12.41
CA LEU A 12 5.33 8.54 12.57
C LEU A 12 4.58 7.72 13.66
N SER A 13 3.25 7.66 13.53
CA SER A 13 2.39 6.95 14.46
C SER A 13 2.47 5.44 14.31
N THR A 14 2.67 4.74 15.43
CA THR A 14 2.61 3.27 15.50
C THR A 14 1.20 2.71 15.62
N LYS A 15 0.18 3.58 15.73
CA LYS A 15 -1.24 3.16 15.78
C LYS A 15 -1.61 2.42 14.49
N ARG A 16 -2.41 1.37 14.63
CA ARG A 16 -2.83 0.51 13.53
C ARG A 16 -4.31 0.69 13.21
N PHE A 17 -4.61 0.78 11.92
CA PHE A 17 -5.98 0.84 11.43
C PHE A 17 -6.77 -0.40 11.85
N GLY A 18 -7.90 -0.19 12.52
CA GLY A 18 -8.75 -1.24 13.06
C GLY A 18 -8.22 -1.93 14.31
N MET A 19 -7.16 -1.40 14.91
CA MET A 19 -6.58 -1.90 16.18
C MET A 19 -6.22 -0.74 17.13
N GLU A 20 -6.95 0.35 17.07
CA GLU A 20 -6.66 1.58 17.81
C GLU A 20 -6.65 1.39 19.33
N ALA A 21 -7.49 0.46 19.82
CA ALA A 21 -7.54 0.08 21.23
C ALA A 21 -6.46 -0.91 21.66
N TYR A 22 -5.67 -1.43 20.71
CA TYR A 22 -4.64 -2.41 21.01
C TYR A 22 -3.35 -1.73 21.46
N HIS A 23 -3.01 -1.94 22.74
CA HIS A 23 -1.73 -1.51 23.28
C HIS A 23 -0.77 -2.70 23.33
N LYS A 24 0.27 -2.64 22.50
CA LYS A 24 1.34 -3.65 22.52
C LYS A 24 2.16 -3.47 23.81
N LYS A 25 2.49 -4.60 24.47
CA LYS A 25 3.58 -4.61 25.45
C LYS A 25 4.91 -4.51 24.72
N ASP A 26 5.80 -3.63 25.18
CA ASP A 26 7.15 -3.39 24.61
C ASP A 26 8.12 -4.57 24.82
N THR A 27 7.74 -5.76 24.35
CA THR A 27 8.52 -7.00 24.58
C THR A 27 9.20 -7.51 23.31
N GLU A 28 9.14 -6.80 22.19
CA GLU A 28 9.66 -7.29 20.92
C GLU A 28 10.63 -6.31 20.26
N ASP A 29 11.77 -6.84 19.78
CA ASP A 29 12.85 -6.09 19.15
C ASP A 29 12.49 -5.49 17.78
N ARG A 30 11.39 -5.96 17.15
CA ARG A 30 10.94 -5.45 15.83
C ARG A 30 9.96 -4.29 15.98
N SER A 31 10.24 -3.23 15.21
CA SER A 31 9.34 -2.08 15.18
C SER A 31 7.98 -2.41 14.53
N GLU A 32 6.96 -1.60 14.82
CA GLU A 32 5.64 -1.75 14.20
C GLU A 32 5.68 -1.53 12.68
N PHE A 33 6.61 -0.72 12.18
CA PHE A 33 6.78 -0.45 10.74
C PHE A 33 7.48 -1.61 10.01
N GLN A 34 8.44 -2.28 10.65
CA GLN A 34 9.02 -3.52 10.13
C GLN A 34 7.96 -4.62 10.03
N ARG A 35 7.04 -4.68 11.00
CA ARG A 35 5.91 -5.61 10.96
C ARG A 35 4.94 -5.33 9.82
N ASP A 36 4.81 -4.07 9.40
CA ASP A 36 4.00 -3.74 8.22
C ASP A 36 4.58 -4.36 6.96
N TYR A 37 5.90 -4.27 6.78
CA TYR A 37 6.59 -4.94 5.69
C TYR A 37 6.38 -6.47 5.73
N ASP A 38 6.53 -7.08 6.90
CA ASP A 38 6.33 -8.53 7.07
C ASP A 38 4.89 -8.95 6.73
N ARG A 39 3.89 -8.19 7.19
CA ARG A 39 2.47 -8.45 6.88
C ARG A 39 2.18 -8.44 5.39
N LEU A 40 2.81 -7.54 4.66
CA LEU A 40 2.69 -7.45 3.20
C LEU A 40 3.33 -8.64 2.51
N ILE A 41 4.62 -8.89 2.77
CA ILE A 41 5.39 -9.90 2.04
C ILE A 41 4.86 -11.32 2.24
N PHE A 42 4.27 -11.62 3.40
CA PHE A 42 3.65 -12.92 3.69
C PHE A 42 2.20 -13.02 3.24
N SER A 43 1.62 -11.95 2.68
CA SER A 43 0.22 -11.94 2.28
C SER A 43 -0.02 -12.64 0.95
N SER A 44 -1.22 -13.23 0.81
CA SER A 44 -1.64 -13.82 -0.47
C SER A 44 -1.77 -12.79 -1.59
N PRO A 45 -2.32 -11.59 -1.39
CA PRO A 45 -2.37 -10.56 -2.44
C PRO A 45 -0.99 -10.20 -2.96
N PHE A 46 0.02 -10.02 -2.09
CA PHE A 46 1.38 -9.74 -2.52
C PHE A 46 1.97 -10.89 -3.35
N ARG A 47 1.82 -12.13 -2.91
CA ARG A 47 2.32 -13.30 -3.64
C ARG A 47 1.68 -13.46 -5.02
N ARG A 48 0.42 -13.06 -5.19
CA ARG A 48 -0.27 -13.07 -6.49
C ARG A 48 0.33 -12.09 -7.50
N LEU A 49 1.10 -11.11 -7.08
CA LEU A 49 1.83 -10.21 -7.98
C LEU A 49 2.82 -10.96 -8.88
N GLN A 50 3.27 -12.15 -8.47
CA GLN A 50 4.12 -13.01 -9.30
C GLN A 50 3.47 -13.36 -10.64
N ASN A 51 2.16 -13.52 -10.67
CA ASN A 51 1.39 -13.89 -11.87
C ASN A 51 0.82 -12.68 -12.61
N LYS A 52 1.18 -11.46 -12.21
CA LYS A 52 0.76 -10.22 -12.87
C LYS A 52 1.93 -9.65 -13.68
N THR A 53 1.76 -9.53 -14.97
CA THR A 53 2.72 -8.82 -15.82
C THR A 53 2.56 -7.31 -15.67
N GLN A 54 3.68 -6.57 -15.79
CA GLN A 54 3.64 -5.10 -15.83
C GLN A 54 3.26 -4.60 -17.23
N VAL A 55 3.85 -5.17 -18.27
CA VAL A 55 3.60 -4.77 -19.67
C VAL A 55 3.25 -6.00 -20.49
N PHE A 56 4.23 -6.67 -21.09
CA PHE A 56 4.05 -7.86 -21.90
C PHE A 56 5.05 -8.94 -21.47
N PRO A 57 4.60 -10.19 -21.24
CA PRO A 57 5.52 -11.28 -21.00
C PRO A 57 6.21 -11.61 -22.35
N LEU A 58 7.50 -11.30 -22.46
CA LEU A 58 8.30 -11.78 -23.59
C LEU A 58 8.78 -13.20 -23.25
N PRO A 59 8.31 -14.23 -23.96
CA PRO A 59 8.74 -15.59 -23.75
C PRO A 59 10.24 -15.74 -24.07
N GLY A 60 10.98 -16.43 -23.21
CA GLY A 60 12.38 -16.80 -23.45
C GLY A 60 13.44 -15.98 -22.72
N SER A 61 13.07 -14.98 -21.92
CA SER A 61 14.03 -14.26 -21.05
C SER A 61 14.12 -14.90 -19.68
N VAL A 62 15.33 -15.14 -19.19
CA VAL A 62 15.60 -15.56 -17.80
C VAL A 62 15.25 -14.44 -16.81
N PHE A 63 15.29 -13.18 -17.24
CA PHE A 63 14.89 -12.01 -16.49
C PHE A 63 13.43 -11.66 -16.79
N VAL A 64 12.50 -12.35 -16.14
CA VAL A 64 11.08 -11.99 -16.23
C VAL A 64 10.78 -10.95 -15.15
N HIS A 65 10.59 -9.70 -15.57
CA HIS A 65 10.04 -8.66 -14.70
C HIS A 65 8.52 -8.90 -14.51
N ASN A 66 8.16 -9.30 -13.32
CA ASN A 66 6.77 -9.32 -12.88
C ASN A 66 6.56 -8.29 -11.78
N ARG A 67 5.30 -8.05 -11.41
CA ARG A 67 4.98 -7.04 -10.38
C ARG A 67 5.56 -7.36 -9.01
N LEU A 68 5.79 -8.64 -8.69
CA LEU A 68 6.37 -9.03 -7.42
C LEU A 68 7.84 -8.62 -7.34
N THR A 69 8.66 -8.95 -8.33
CA THR A 69 10.08 -8.57 -8.38
C THR A 69 10.24 -7.07 -8.42
N HIS A 70 9.44 -6.37 -9.24
CA HIS A 70 9.40 -4.93 -9.28
C HIS A 70 9.09 -4.30 -7.91
N SER A 71 8.07 -4.78 -7.22
CA SER A 71 7.71 -4.26 -5.89
C SER A 71 8.84 -4.45 -4.87
N LEU A 72 9.57 -5.57 -4.94
CA LEU A 72 10.74 -5.81 -4.09
C LEU A 72 11.91 -4.85 -4.40
N GLU A 73 12.19 -4.62 -5.68
CA GLU A 73 13.22 -3.68 -6.13
C GLU A 73 12.90 -2.26 -5.68
N VAL A 74 11.66 -1.81 -5.91
CA VAL A 74 11.19 -0.47 -5.49
C VAL A 74 11.24 -0.34 -3.97
N ALA A 75 10.86 -1.37 -3.21
CA ALA A 75 10.96 -1.36 -1.75
C ALA A 75 12.40 -1.27 -1.23
N CYS A 76 13.35 -1.92 -1.92
CA CYS A 76 14.77 -1.85 -1.58
C CYS A 76 15.33 -0.43 -1.79
N VAL A 77 15.05 0.18 -2.96
CA VAL A 77 15.46 1.56 -3.26
C VAL A 77 14.77 2.55 -2.30
N GLY A 78 13.47 2.40 -2.08
CA GLY A 78 12.70 3.23 -1.16
C GLY A 78 13.24 3.19 0.27
N ARG A 79 13.65 2.03 0.76
CA ARG A 79 14.31 1.89 2.06
C ARG A 79 15.59 2.72 2.13
N SER A 80 16.44 2.60 1.12
CA SER A 80 17.73 3.33 1.08
C SER A 80 17.51 4.84 1.07
N LEU A 81 16.59 5.33 0.24
CA LEU A 81 16.24 6.76 0.18
C LEU A 81 15.64 7.24 1.51
N GLY A 82 14.70 6.50 2.08
CA GLY A 82 14.08 6.83 3.38
C GLY A 82 15.09 6.88 4.51
N THR A 83 16.05 5.95 4.54
CA THR A 83 17.13 5.93 5.54
C THR A 83 18.05 7.15 5.40
N ASN A 84 18.40 7.52 4.17
CA ASN A 84 19.21 8.71 3.91
C ASN A 84 18.50 9.99 4.37
N ILE A 85 17.20 10.13 4.07
CA ILE A 85 16.39 11.25 4.53
C ILE A 85 16.30 11.29 6.06
N ALA A 86 16.07 10.14 6.69
CA ALA A 86 16.03 10.04 8.15
C ALA A 86 17.33 10.53 8.80
N HIS A 87 18.47 10.16 8.24
CA HIS A 87 19.79 10.63 8.69
C HIS A 87 19.92 12.16 8.56
N GLN A 88 19.55 12.74 7.41
CA GLN A 88 19.60 14.18 7.20
C GLN A 88 18.68 14.95 8.16
N LEU A 89 17.45 14.43 8.38
CA LEU A 89 16.51 15.02 9.34
C LEU A 89 17.05 14.97 10.77
N SER A 90 17.71 13.90 11.16
CA SER A 90 18.33 13.78 12.49
C SER A 90 19.42 14.84 12.72
N ILE A 91 20.19 15.16 11.68
CA ILE A 91 21.20 16.22 11.73
C ILE A 91 20.54 17.60 11.83
N LEU A 92 19.52 17.87 11.00
CA LEU A 92 18.85 19.17 10.93
C LEU A 92 18.09 19.51 12.21
N HIS A 93 17.43 18.55 12.82
CA HIS A 93 16.56 18.81 13.97
C HIS A 93 17.27 18.71 15.34
N GLN A 94 18.53 18.27 15.39
CA GLN A 94 19.33 18.09 16.63
C GLN A 94 18.58 17.36 17.77
N LYS A 95 17.40 16.84 17.49
CA LYS A 95 16.59 16.01 18.36
C LYS A 95 16.55 14.62 17.76
N SER A 96 17.14 13.65 18.42
CA SER A 96 16.93 12.25 18.08
C SER A 96 15.48 11.89 18.44
N SER A 97 14.56 12.09 17.51
CA SER A 97 13.28 11.41 17.58
C SER A 97 13.59 9.93 17.39
N ASN A 98 13.22 9.09 18.35
CA ASN A 98 13.43 7.65 18.30
C ASN A 98 12.77 6.99 17.08
N PHE A 99 11.89 7.71 16.36
CA PHE A 99 11.13 7.24 15.23
C PHE A 99 11.72 7.64 13.87
N LEU A 100 12.58 8.65 13.78
CA LEU A 100 13.18 9.07 12.49
C LEU A 100 13.89 7.93 11.76
N PRO A 101 14.66 7.04 12.42
CA PRO A 101 15.29 5.90 11.78
C PRO A 101 14.29 4.95 11.08
N GLU A 102 13.02 4.95 11.48
CA GLU A 102 11.98 4.08 10.92
C GLU A 102 11.39 4.58 9.59
N ILE A 103 11.72 5.80 9.16
CA ILE A 103 11.26 6.33 7.86
C ILE A 103 11.62 5.36 6.73
N GLY A 104 12.82 4.76 6.76
CA GLY A 104 13.22 3.75 5.78
C GLY A 104 12.30 2.52 5.77
N SER A 105 11.86 2.05 6.93
CA SER A 105 10.92 0.93 7.05
C SER A 105 9.53 1.29 6.53
N ILE A 106 9.02 2.49 6.85
CA ILE A 106 7.72 2.99 6.38
C ILE A 106 7.70 3.10 4.86
N VAL A 107 8.71 3.78 4.29
CA VAL A 107 8.82 3.96 2.82
C VAL A 107 8.97 2.61 2.13
N SER A 108 9.77 1.70 2.67
CA SER A 108 9.93 0.35 2.13
C SER A 108 8.61 -0.43 2.10
N ALA A 109 7.82 -0.37 3.17
CA ALA A 109 6.51 -1.03 3.23
C ALA A 109 5.51 -0.38 2.26
N ALA A 110 5.48 0.94 2.17
CA ALA A 110 4.64 1.66 1.21
C ALA A 110 5.01 1.32 -0.26
N CYS A 111 6.30 1.30 -0.57
CA CYS A 111 6.82 0.87 -1.87
C CYS A 111 6.48 -0.58 -2.19
N LEU A 112 6.50 -1.48 -1.20
CA LEU A 112 6.12 -2.87 -1.39
C LEU A 112 4.63 -3.01 -1.77
N ALA A 113 3.78 -2.15 -1.23
CA ALA A 113 2.33 -2.19 -1.40
C ALA A 113 1.81 -1.45 -2.63
N HIS A 114 2.62 -0.58 -3.27
CA HIS A 114 2.15 0.35 -4.30
C HIS A 114 1.42 -0.32 -5.47
N ASP A 115 1.84 -1.50 -5.86
CA ASP A 115 1.33 -2.26 -7.01
C ASP A 115 0.25 -3.30 -6.68
N LEU A 116 -0.12 -3.45 -5.40
CA LEU A 116 -1.05 -4.50 -4.94
C LEU A 116 -2.39 -4.49 -5.68
N GLY A 117 -2.94 -3.31 -5.89
CA GLY A 117 -4.25 -3.09 -6.51
C GLY A 117 -4.23 -3.03 -8.03
N ASN A 118 -3.06 -2.92 -8.64
CA ASN A 118 -2.95 -2.77 -10.09
C ASN A 118 -3.35 -4.07 -10.82
N PRO A 119 -4.16 -3.97 -11.88
CA PRO A 119 -4.49 -5.12 -12.71
C PRO A 119 -3.29 -5.53 -13.61
N PRO A 120 -3.33 -6.71 -14.23
CA PRO A 120 -2.42 -7.02 -15.33
C PRO A 120 -2.48 -5.94 -16.41
N PHE A 121 -1.36 -5.67 -17.07
CA PHE A 121 -1.22 -4.66 -18.14
C PHE A 121 -1.37 -3.19 -17.69
N GLY A 122 -1.32 -2.90 -16.39
CA GLY A 122 -1.33 -1.52 -15.84
C GLY A 122 -2.53 -0.70 -16.30
N HIS A 123 -2.31 0.52 -16.77
CA HIS A 123 -3.38 1.43 -17.21
C HIS A 123 -4.24 0.89 -18.37
N SER A 124 -3.68 0.03 -19.22
CA SER A 124 -4.49 -0.64 -20.24
C SER A 124 -5.47 -1.63 -19.62
N GLY A 125 -5.05 -2.31 -18.57
CA GLY A 125 -5.92 -3.19 -17.78
C GLY A 125 -7.01 -2.41 -17.02
N GLU A 126 -6.68 -1.26 -16.44
CA GLU A 126 -7.67 -0.37 -15.80
C GLU A 126 -8.74 0.08 -16.80
N LYS A 127 -8.32 0.56 -17.96
CA LYS A 127 -9.25 0.96 -19.04
C LYS A 127 -10.11 -0.20 -19.51
N ALA A 128 -9.54 -1.40 -19.67
CA ALA A 128 -10.30 -2.58 -20.07
C ALA A 128 -11.36 -2.96 -19.03
N ILE A 129 -11.06 -2.88 -17.74
CA ILE A 129 -12.04 -3.10 -16.66
C ILE A 129 -13.14 -2.05 -16.74
N ALA A 130 -12.78 -0.77 -16.81
CA ALA A 130 -13.75 0.33 -16.90
C ALA A 130 -14.68 0.18 -18.12
N SER A 131 -14.14 -0.06 -19.30
CA SER A 131 -14.91 -0.24 -20.54
C SER A 131 -15.80 -1.49 -20.52
N PHE A 132 -15.35 -2.58 -19.87
CA PHE A 132 -16.19 -3.78 -19.72
C PHE A 132 -17.48 -3.47 -18.96
N PHE A 133 -17.42 -2.66 -17.93
CA PHE A 133 -18.61 -2.27 -17.16
C PHE A 133 -19.39 -1.15 -17.85
N SER A 134 -18.74 -0.08 -18.33
CA SER A 134 -19.42 1.10 -18.87
C SER A 134 -20.09 0.85 -20.23
N GLU A 135 -19.44 0.13 -21.12
CA GLU A 135 -19.84 -0.02 -22.52
C GLU A 135 -19.98 -1.47 -22.98
N GLY A 136 -19.43 -2.41 -22.19
CA GLY A 136 -19.35 -3.82 -22.54
C GLY A 136 -20.40 -4.70 -21.87
N ASN A 137 -20.11 -6.01 -21.90
CA ASN A 137 -21.00 -7.04 -21.39
C ASN A 137 -21.21 -7.00 -19.86
N GLY A 138 -20.47 -6.15 -19.11
CA GLY A 138 -20.64 -5.97 -17.67
C GLY A 138 -21.71 -4.96 -17.27
N SER A 139 -22.28 -4.22 -18.22
CA SER A 139 -23.26 -3.14 -17.96
C SER A 139 -24.52 -3.61 -17.21
N PHE A 140 -24.92 -4.88 -17.40
CA PHE A 140 -26.07 -5.48 -16.69
C PHE A 140 -25.91 -5.52 -15.16
N ILE A 141 -24.68 -5.43 -14.65
CA ILE A 141 -24.38 -5.44 -13.22
C ILE A 141 -24.92 -4.18 -12.55
N LYS A 142 -25.02 -3.06 -13.28
CA LYS A 142 -25.53 -1.79 -12.75
C LYS A 142 -26.89 -1.94 -12.05
N GLU A 143 -27.80 -2.72 -12.63
CA GLU A 143 -29.14 -2.95 -12.09
C GLU A 143 -29.15 -3.81 -10.81
N ARG A 144 -28.01 -4.47 -10.49
CA ARG A 144 -27.87 -5.35 -9.31
C ARG A 144 -27.11 -4.71 -8.17
N LEU A 145 -26.56 -3.51 -8.37
CA LEU A 145 -25.82 -2.80 -7.34
C LEU A 145 -26.78 -1.99 -6.46
N GLU A 146 -26.45 -1.91 -5.18
CA GLU A 146 -27.28 -1.24 -4.18
C GLU A 146 -27.18 0.29 -4.27
N ASN A 147 -26.06 0.80 -4.77
CA ASN A 147 -25.80 2.23 -4.85
C ASN A 147 -24.93 2.62 -6.06
N GLU A 148 -25.01 3.89 -6.42
CA GLU A 148 -24.27 4.45 -7.55
C GLU A 148 -22.75 4.53 -7.28
N THR A 149 -22.33 4.57 -6.03
CA THR A 149 -20.92 4.62 -5.65
C THR A 149 -20.21 3.33 -6.07
N GLU A 150 -20.85 2.17 -5.87
CA GLU A 150 -20.29 0.88 -6.31
C GLU A 150 -20.15 0.80 -7.82
N TRP A 151 -21.12 1.37 -8.55
CA TRP A 151 -21.03 1.47 -10.00
C TRP A 151 -19.87 2.36 -10.44
N ASN A 152 -19.69 3.50 -9.81
CA ASN A 152 -18.60 4.42 -10.11
C ASN A 152 -17.24 3.78 -9.81
N ASP A 153 -17.11 2.99 -8.76
CA ASP A 153 -15.87 2.24 -8.45
C ASP A 153 -15.50 1.25 -9.57
N LEU A 154 -16.47 0.70 -10.29
CA LEU A 154 -16.25 -0.21 -11.41
C LEU A 154 -15.87 0.50 -12.70
N ILE A 155 -16.60 1.58 -13.05
CA ILE A 155 -16.37 2.33 -14.31
C ILE A 155 -15.17 3.30 -14.24
N PHE A 156 -14.74 3.67 -13.03
CA PHE A 156 -13.55 4.49 -12.77
C PHE A 156 -12.51 3.70 -12.01
N PHE A 157 -12.36 2.41 -12.34
CA PHE A 157 -11.41 1.54 -11.66
C PHE A 157 -9.99 2.14 -11.71
N GLU A 158 -9.35 2.26 -10.54
CA GLU A 158 -8.02 2.83 -10.36
C GLU A 158 -7.19 1.97 -9.41
N GLY A 159 -5.97 1.59 -9.85
CA GLY A 159 -5.13 0.63 -9.16
C GLY A 159 -4.64 1.09 -7.79
N ASN A 160 -4.31 2.39 -7.63
CA ASN A 160 -3.85 2.90 -6.33
C ASN A 160 -4.99 2.93 -5.30
N ALA A 161 -6.20 3.35 -5.71
CA ALA A 161 -7.39 3.28 -4.85
C ALA A 161 -7.68 1.84 -4.44
N ASN A 162 -7.57 0.90 -5.38
CA ASN A 162 -7.74 -0.52 -5.10
C ASN A 162 -6.63 -1.08 -4.19
N SER A 163 -5.39 -0.57 -4.26
CA SER A 163 -4.33 -0.92 -3.30
C SER A 163 -4.73 -0.56 -1.87
N LEU A 164 -5.20 0.66 -1.65
CA LEU A 164 -5.69 1.09 -0.33
C LEU A 164 -6.88 0.25 0.13
N ARG A 165 -7.85 -0.01 -0.76
CA ARG A 165 -8.99 -0.87 -0.49
C ARG A 165 -8.55 -2.27 -0.03
N LEU A 166 -7.62 -2.92 -0.73
CA LEU A 166 -7.11 -4.24 -0.36
C LEU A 166 -6.46 -4.26 1.03
N LEU A 167 -5.77 -3.19 1.40
CA LEU A 167 -5.09 -3.07 2.69
C LEU A 167 -6.05 -2.82 3.86
N THR A 168 -7.15 -2.13 3.62
CA THR A 168 -8.09 -1.69 4.67
C THR A 168 -9.38 -2.51 4.73
N HIS A 169 -9.72 -3.23 3.65
CA HIS A 169 -10.97 -3.98 3.55
C HIS A 169 -11.05 -5.14 4.55
N GLN A 170 -12.20 -5.26 5.21
CA GLN A 170 -12.49 -6.41 6.05
C GLN A 170 -12.96 -7.59 5.20
N PHE A 171 -12.08 -8.55 4.96
CA PHE A 171 -12.45 -9.79 4.30
C PHE A 171 -13.29 -10.69 5.23
N LYS A 172 -14.18 -11.49 4.64
CA LYS A 172 -15.04 -12.43 5.38
C LYS A 172 -14.22 -13.34 6.30
N GLY A 173 -14.60 -13.40 7.57
CA GLY A 173 -13.90 -14.19 8.59
C GLY A 173 -12.60 -13.55 9.12
N ARG A 174 -12.29 -12.32 8.72
CA ARG A 174 -11.15 -11.55 9.24
C ARG A 174 -11.64 -10.43 10.16
N ARG A 175 -10.75 -9.99 11.05
CA ARG A 175 -10.99 -8.84 11.92
C ARG A 175 -11.13 -7.56 11.11
N TYR A 176 -11.74 -6.54 11.70
CA TYR A 176 -11.73 -5.19 11.19
C TYR A 176 -10.30 -4.67 10.99
N GLY A 177 -10.11 -3.76 10.03
CA GLY A 177 -8.80 -3.15 9.74
C GLY A 177 -7.97 -3.89 8.67
N GLY A 178 -8.51 -4.92 8.02
CA GLY A 178 -7.83 -5.60 6.91
C GLY A 178 -6.46 -6.15 7.29
N PHE A 179 -5.40 -5.58 6.72
CA PHE A 179 -4.02 -5.92 7.05
C PHE A 179 -3.55 -5.35 8.39
N ALA A 180 -4.34 -4.47 9.02
CA ALA A 180 -3.99 -3.77 10.25
C ALA A 180 -2.62 -3.07 10.14
N MET A 181 -2.42 -2.34 9.05
CA MET A 181 -1.22 -1.53 8.81
C MET A 181 -1.19 -0.32 9.76
N THR A 182 0.00 0.22 10.01
CA THR A 182 0.11 1.49 10.72
C THR A 182 -0.47 2.63 9.90
N TYR A 183 -1.01 3.65 10.57
CA TYR A 183 -1.50 4.85 9.89
C TYR A 183 -0.41 5.54 9.07
N SER A 184 0.83 5.54 9.56
CA SER A 184 1.98 6.12 8.85
C SER A 184 2.24 5.42 7.53
N THR A 185 2.22 4.08 7.51
CA THR A 185 2.39 3.31 6.27
C THR A 185 1.21 3.53 5.32
N LEU A 186 -0.04 3.50 5.82
CA LEU A 186 -1.22 3.77 4.99
C LEU A 186 -1.19 5.17 4.38
N ALA A 187 -0.87 6.20 5.19
CA ALA A 187 -0.76 7.58 4.70
C ALA A 187 0.33 7.76 3.63
N SER A 188 1.39 6.94 3.68
CA SER A 188 2.46 6.96 2.67
C SER A 188 2.07 6.31 1.35
N ILE A 189 0.97 5.53 1.32
CA ILE A 189 0.45 4.87 0.11
C ILE A 189 -0.63 5.72 -0.55
N VAL A 190 -1.35 6.53 0.22
CA VAL A 190 -2.43 7.38 -0.29
C VAL A 190 -1.85 8.43 -1.23
N LYS A 191 -2.31 8.41 -2.48
CA LYS A 191 -1.80 9.27 -3.54
C LYS A 191 -2.56 10.60 -3.63
N TYR A 192 -3.82 10.64 -3.17
CA TYR A 192 -4.72 11.79 -3.27
C TYR A 192 -5.33 12.15 -1.93
#